data_6038cba55f4742dcbebddd5abe6e3255
#
_entry.id   6038cba55f4742dcbebddd5abe6e3255
#
_cell.length_a   1.000
_cell.length_b   1.000
_cell.length_c   1.000
_cell.angle_alpha   90.00
_cell.angle_beta   90.00
_cell.angle_gamma   90.00
#
_symmetry.space_group_name_H-M   'P 1'
#
loop_
_entity.id
_entity.type
_entity.pdbx_description
1 polymer ?
#
loop_
_entity_poly.entity_id
_entity_poly.type
_entity_poly.pdbx_seq_one_letter_code
_entity_poly.pdbx_strand_id
1 'polypeptide(L)'
;LGDVYKRQDPAEIPITENCPKGQCTNPYGWTKSMLEQILTDIQKADPEWNVILLRYFNPIGAHKSGTMGENPNGIPNNLMPYVTQVAVGKLKELGVFGNDYDTPDGTGVRDYIHVVDLAIGHVKALKKIQENAGLCIYNLGTGHGYSVLDIVKNFEKATGVKIPYVCLLYTSPSPRDISG
;
A
#
# COMPACT_ATOMS: atom_id res chain seq x y z
N LEU A 1 3.67 1.03 5.01
CA LEU A 1 3.66 0.85 6.47
C LEU A 1 2.53 1.64 7.15
N GLY A 2 2.24 2.87 6.70
CA GLY A 2 1.13 3.65 7.24
C GLY A 2 -0.22 2.92 7.20
N ASP A 3 -0.44 2.14 6.16
CA ASP A 3 -1.66 1.37 5.94
C ASP A 3 -1.81 0.18 6.91
N VAL A 4 -0.70 -0.46 7.30
CA VAL A 4 -0.73 -1.65 8.17
C VAL A 4 -1.08 -1.32 9.63
N TYR A 5 -0.68 -0.13 10.11
CA TYR A 5 -0.93 0.28 11.51
C TYR A 5 -2.26 0.97 11.74
N LYS A 6 -2.89 1.48 10.67
CA LYS A 6 -3.99 2.46 10.79
C LYS A 6 -5.22 2.05 10.00
N ARG A 7 -5.28 0.80 9.54
CA ARG A 7 -6.28 0.31 8.59
C ARG A 7 -7.72 0.36 9.07
N GLN A 8 -7.95 0.28 10.36
CA GLN A 8 -9.31 0.08 10.83
C GLN A 8 -9.99 1.34 11.34
N ASP A 9 -9.24 2.26 11.97
CA ASP A 9 -9.78 3.55 12.43
C ASP A 9 -8.64 4.58 12.56
N PRO A 10 -8.28 5.32 11.51
CA PRO A 10 -7.32 6.39 11.63
C PRO A 10 -7.90 7.51 12.50
N ALA A 11 -7.17 7.92 13.52
CA ALA A 11 -7.58 9.04 14.39
C ALA A 11 -7.71 10.35 13.61
N GLU A 12 -7.00 10.48 12.48
CA GLU A 12 -6.99 11.67 11.62
C GLU A 12 -6.84 11.28 10.15
N ILE A 13 -7.52 12.00 9.26
CA ILE A 13 -7.38 11.94 7.80
C ILE A 13 -7.07 13.36 7.30
N PRO A 14 -5.98 13.59 6.54
CA PRO A 14 -4.99 12.60 6.07
C PRO A 14 -4.07 12.08 7.19
N ILE A 15 -3.60 10.83 7.04
CA ILE A 15 -2.67 10.21 7.97
C ILE A 15 -1.29 10.87 7.83
N THR A 16 -0.83 11.57 8.86
CA THR A 16 0.49 12.20 8.91
C THR A 16 1.52 11.31 9.63
N GLU A 17 2.81 11.66 9.53
CA GLU A 17 3.90 10.96 10.22
C GLU A 17 3.75 10.99 11.75
N ASN A 18 3.12 12.06 12.28
CA ASN A 18 2.91 12.29 13.70
C ASN A 18 1.68 11.55 14.27
N CYS A 19 0.84 10.98 13.41
CA CYS A 19 -0.31 10.23 13.89
C CYS A 19 0.12 9.08 14.81
N PRO A 20 -0.58 8.87 15.94
CA PRO A 20 -0.27 7.77 16.85
C PRO A 20 -0.26 6.42 16.10
N LYS A 21 0.69 5.56 16.43
CA LYS A 21 0.67 4.19 15.95
C LYS A 21 -0.52 3.48 16.60
N GLY A 22 -1.45 2.98 15.78
CA GLY A 22 -2.52 2.11 16.25
C GLY A 22 -1.99 0.75 16.73
N GLN A 23 -2.86 -0.04 17.35
CA GLN A 23 -2.52 -1.43 17.66
C GLN A 23 -2.41 -2.25 16.37
N CYS A 24 -1.35 -3.05 16.26
CA CYS A 24 -1.23 -4.00 15.17
C CYS A 24 -2.15 -5.20 15.45
N THR A 25 -2.96 -5.58 14.47
CA THR A 25 -3.92 -6.68 14.59
C THR A 25 -3.43 -7.98 13.97
N ASN A 26 -2.24 -7.97 13.35
CA ASN A 26 -1.67 -9.13 12.68
C ASN A 26 -0.15 -9.17 12.81
N PRO A 27 0.48 -10.37 12.66
CA PRO A 27 1.93 -10.54 12.79
C PRO A 27 2.74 -9.70 11.81
N TYR A 28 2.29 -9.53 10.58
CA TYR A 28 2.98 -8.68 9.60
C TYR A 28 3.07 -7.22 10.06
N GLY A 29 1.98 -6.66 10.57
CA GLY A 29 1.96 -5.32 11.15
C GLY A 29 2.97 -5.20 12.31
N TRP A 30 3.01 -6.17 13.20
CA TRP A 30 3.95 -6.21 14.30
C TRP A 30 5.41 -6.26 13.83
N THR A 31 5.76 -7.05 12.81
CA THR A 31 7.15 -7.07 12.29
C THR A 31 7.58 -5.68 11.83
N LYS A 32 6.71 -4.95 11.14
CA LYS A 32 7.01 -3.59 10.67
C LYS A 32 7.13 -2.59 11.82
N SER A 33 6.23 -2.70 12.82
CA SER A 33 6.28 -1.85 14.02
C SER A 33 7.57 -2.06 14.82
N MET A 34 7.94 -3.31 15.05
CA MET A 34 9.16 -3.67 15.76
C MET A 34 10.41 -3.18 15.03
N LEU A 35 10.49 -3.36 13.71
CA LEU A 35 11.62 -2.86 12.91
C LEU A 35 11.75 -1.33 12.99
N GLU A 36 10.64 -0.60 12.92
CA GLU A 36 10.65 0.85 13.08
C GLU A 36 11.13 1.26 14.47
N GLN A 37 10.71 0.55 15.52
CA GLN A 37 11.16 0.82 16.88
C GLN A 37 12.65 0.49 17.06
N ILE A 38 13.10 -0.67 16.59
CA ILE A 38 14.50 -1.08 16.66
C ILE A 38 15.43 -0.07 15.98
N LEU A 39 15.08 0.36 14.76
CA LEU A 39 15.86 1.34 14.03
C LEU A 39 15.89 2.71 14.72
N THR A 40 14.78 3.09 15.33
CA THR A 40 14.70 4.32 16.13
C THR A 40 15.62 4.25 17.35
N ASP A 41 15.64 3.12 18.05
CA ASP A 41 16.46 2.94 19.24
C ASP A 41 17.94 2.81 18.92
N ILE A 42 18.30 2.19 17.79
CA ILE A 42 19.68 2.16 17.27
C ILE A 42 20.18 3.59 17.05
N GLN A 43 19.43 4.42 16.34
CA GLN A 43 19.82 5.80 16.06
C GLN A 43 19.93 6.64 17.35
N LYS A 44 19.07 6.42 18.33
CA LYS A 44 19.17 7.08 19.63
C LYS A 44 20.39 6.65 20.43
N ALA A 45 20.75 5.36 20.34
CA ALA A 45 21.91 4.82 21.06
C ALA A 45 23.24 5.27 20.44
N ASP A 46 23.26 5.45 19.14
CA ASP A 46 24.43 5.92 18.39
C ASP A 46 24.01 6.97 17.34
N PRO A 47 24.21 8.27 17.64
CA PRO A 47 23.84 9.36 16.74
C PRO A 47 24.60 9.43 15.41
N GLU A 48 25.66 8.62 15.22
CA GLU A 48 26.36 8.54 13.93
C GLU A 48 25.49 7.80 12.88
N TRP A 49 24.52 7.01 13.31
CA TRP A 49 23.55 6.38 12.42
C TRP A 49 22.61 7.40 11.80
N ASN A 50 22.44 7.30 10.48
CA ASN A 50 21.39 8.01 9.76
C ASN A 50 20.32 7.02 9.31
N VAL A 51 19.11 7.21 9.81
CA VAL A 51 17.98 6.31 9.58
C VAL A 51 16.83 7.06 8.93
N ILE A 52 16.39 6.57 7.78
CA ILE A 52 15.17 7.09 7.14
C ILE A 52 14.12 5.99 7.06
N LEU A 53 13.01 6.22 7.74
CA LEU A 53 11.86 5.34 7.72
C LEU A 53 10.87 5.81 6.65
N LEU A 54 10.71 5.02 5.61
CA LEU A 54 9.75 5.30 4.53
C LEU A 54 8.47 4.49 4.75
N ARG A 55 7.39 5.18 5.08
CA ARG A 55 6.05 4.62 5.24
C ARG A 55 5.28 4.82 3.94
N TYR A 56 5.37 3.89 3.02
CA TYR A 56 4.67 3.99 1.74
C TYR A 56 3.30 3.30 1.78
N PHE A 57 2.36 3.89 1.06
CA PHE A 57 1.02 3.38 0.86
C PHE A 57 1.03 2.24 -0.18
N ASN A 58 -0.03 2.02 -0.91
CA ASN A 58 -0.15 0.88 -1.80
C ASN A 58 0.59 1.15 -3.13
N PRO A 59 1.73 0.49 -3.42
CA PRO A 59 2.39 0.66 -4.71
C PRO A 59 1.56 0.06 -5.83
N ILE A 60 1.53 0.75 -6.98
CA ILE A 60 0.74 0.39 -8.16
C ILE A 60 1.50 0.76 -9.43
N GLY A 61 1.14 0.12 -10.53
CA GLY A 61 1.68 0.44 -11.84
C GLY A 61 2.95 -0.33 -12.20
N ALA A 62 3.52 0.04 -13.33
CA ALA A 62 4.71 -0.57 -13.91
C ALA A 62 5.60 0.49 -14.55
N HIS A 63 6.85 0.15 -14.83
CA HIS A 63 7.75 1.05 -15.53
C HIS A 63 7.30 1.25 -17.00
N LYS A 64 7.45 2.47 -17.50
CA LYS A 64 7.03 2.84 -18.87
C LYS A 64 7.66 2.03 -20.00
N SER A 65 8.77 1.34 -19.74
CA SER A 65 9.41 0.45 -20.72
C SER A 65 8.59 -0.80 -21.02
N GLY A 66 7.62 -1.17 -20.16
CA GLY A 66 6.88 -2.43 -20.26
C GLY A 66 7.68 -3.68 -19.85
N THR A 67 8.96 -3.52 -19.44
CA THR A 67 9.83 -4.66 -19.08
C THR A 67 9.95 -4.88 -17.56
N MET A 68 9.48 -3.93 -16.77
CA MET A 68 9.45 -4.03 -15.29
C MET A 68 8.04 -3.79 -14.79
N GLY A 69 7.51 -4.76 -14.07
CA GLY A 69 6.17 -4.73 -13.50
C GLY A 69 6.00 -5.84 -12.48
N GLU A 70 4.77 -6.06 -12.04
CA GLU A 70 4.43 -7.09 -11.05
C GLU A 70 3.77 -8.29 -11.76
N ASN A 71 4.40 -9.45 -11.68
CA ASN A 71 3.88 -10.70 -12.19
C ASN A 71 4.07 -11.81 -11.14
N PRO A 72 3.23 -11.85 -10.10
CA PRO A 72 3.36 -12.80 -9.01
C PRO A 72 3.11 -14.24 -9.48
N ASN A 73 3.79 -15.19 -8.82
CA ASN A 73 3.51 -16.61 -9.00
C ASN A 73 2.18 -16.95 -8.30
N GLY A 74 1.27 -17.63 -9.01
CA GLY A 74 -0.04 -18.00 -8.51
C GLY A 74 -1.07 -16.86 -8.55
N ILE A 75 -2.09 -16.95 -7.70
CA ILE A 75 -3.16 -15.94 -7.62
C ILE A 75 -2.64 -14.69 -6.94
N PRO A 76 -2.77 -13.50 -7.57
CA PRO A 76 -2.30 -12.25 -6.96
C PRO A 76 -3.05 -11.89 -5.69
N ASN A 77 -2.33 -11.38 -4.70
CA ASN A 77 -2.91 -10.80 -3.49
C ASN A 77 -3.11 -9.28 -3.56
N ASN A 78 -2.49 -8.62 -4.55
CA ASN A 78 -2.62 -7.19 -4.77
C ASN A 78 -3.65 -6.90 -5.87
N LEU A 79 -4.36 -5.76 -5.75
CA LEU A 79 -5.46 -5.40 -6.65
C LEU A 79 -5.03 -5.32 -8.12
N MET A 80 -3.97 -4.54 -8.45
CA MET A 80 -3.59 -4.33 -9.85
C MET A 80 -3.11 -5.60 -10.58
N PRO A 81 -2.23 -6.43 -10.01
CA PRO A 81 -1.90 -7.70 -10.63
C PRO A 81 -3.12 -8.59 -10.85
N TYR A 82 -4.10 -8.57 -9.94
CA TYR A 82 -5.34 -9.31 -10.11
C TYR A 82 -6.16 -8.75 -11.29
N VAL A 83 -6.39 -7.44 -11.33
CA VAL A 83 -7.10 -6.74 -12.41
C VAL A 83 -6.44 -7.03 -13.77
N THR A 84 -5.10 -6.96 -13.85
CA THR A 84 -4.37 -7.23 -15.09
C THR A 84 -4.48 -8.69 -15.51
N GLN A 85 -4.49 -9.67 -14.58
CA GLN A 85 -4.70 -11.08 -14.91
C GLN A 85 -6.13 -11.37 -15.37
N VAL A 86 -7.13 -10.66 -14.85
CA VAL A 86 -8.50 -10.71 -15.38
C VAL A 86 -8.56 -10.10 -16.78
N ALA A 87 -7.92 -8.95 -16.98
CA ALA A 87 -7.90 -8.26 -18.28
C ALA A 87 -7.33 -9.10 -19.42
N VAL A 88 -6.29 -9.91 -19.13
CA VAL A 88 -5.68 -10.81 -20.12
C VAL A 88 -6.31 -12.21 -20.15
N GLY A 89 -7.41 -12.42 -19.42
CA GLY A 89 -8.16 -13.68 -19.42
C GLY A 89 -7.52 -14.83 -18.63
N LYS A 90 -6.48 -14.58 -17.82
CA LYS A 90 -5.90 -15.59 -16.92
C LYS A 90 -6.81 -15.91 -15.73
N LEU A 91 -7.56 -14.92 -15.26
CA LEU A 91 -8.58 -15.07 -14.22
C LEU A 91 -9.93 -14.69 -14.79
N LYS A 92 -10.98 -15.33 -14.27
CA LYS A 92 -12.34 -15.16 -14.79
C LYS A 92 -12.94 -13.80 -14.43
N GLU A 93 -12.77 -13.40 -13.18
CA GLU A 93 -13.40 -12.21 -12.62
C GLU A 93 -12.63 -11.72 -11.39
N LEU A 94 -12.81 -10.45 -11.03
CA LEU A 94 -12.24 -9.85 -9.84
C LEU A 94 -13.19 -10.06 -8.64
N GLY A 95 -12.69 -10.61 -7.54
CA GLY A 95 -13.39 -10.59 -6.25
C GLY A 95 -13.20 -9.25 -5.56
N VAL A 96 -14.28 -8.51 -5.31
CA VAL A 96 -14.29 -7.28 -4.51
C VAL A 96 -14.81 -7.63 -3.12
N PHE A 97 -13.94 -7.52 -2.12
CA PHE A 97 -14.26 -7.89 -0.74
C PHE A 97 -14.90 -6.72 0.01
N GLY A 98 -16.21 -6.84 0.29
CA GLY A 98 -17.04 -5.82 0.92
C GLY A 98 -17.54 -4.77 -0.07
N ASN A 99 -18.81 -4.44 0.08
CA ASN A 99 -19.49 -3.37 -0.65
C ASN A 99 -20.37 -2.53 0.28
N ASP A 100 -20.10 -2.62 1.57
CA ASP A 100 -20.88 -2.03 2.67
C ASP A 100 -20.02 -1.09 3.56
N TYR A 101 -18.82 -0.71 3.08
CA TYR A 101 -18.01 0.31 3.75
C TYR A 101 -18.66 1.69 3.63
N ASP A 102 -18.44 2.53 4.63
CA ASP A 102 -18.86 3.95 4.61
C ASP A 102 -17.96 4.77 3.65
N THR A 103 -18.12 4.50 2.36
CA THR A 103 -17.41 5.10 1.24
C THR A 103 -18.38 5.37 0.10
N PRO A 104 -18.08 6.26 -0.86
CA PRO A 104 -18.99 6.64 -1.94
C PRO A 104 -19.56 5.49 -2.77
N ASP A 105 -18.83 4.39 -2.91
CA ASP A 105 -19.25 3.21 -3.69
C ASP A 105 -19.31 1.91 -2.87
N GLY A 106 -19.18 2.04 -1.55
CA GLY A 106 -19.23 0.92 -0.62
C GLY A 106 -17.97 0.07 -0.58
N THR A 107 -16.95 0.34 -1.41
CA THR A 107 -15.72 -0.45 -1.45
C THR A 107 -14.56 0.21 -0.70
N GLY A 108 -13.55 -0.57 -0.33
CA GLY A 108 -12.41 -0.06 0.43
C GLY A 108 -11.62 1.00 -0.33
N VAL A 109 -11.27 2.08 0.35
CA VAL A 109 -10.49 3.21 -0.19
C VAL A 109 -9.03 3.11 0.26
N ARG A 110 -8.09 3.33 -0.65
CA ARG A 110 -6.64 3.32 -0.39
C ARG A 110 -5.95 4.44 -1.16
N ASP A 111 -4.84 4.92 -0.62
CA ASP A 111 -3.90 5.76 -1.37
C ASP A 111 -2.97 4.85 -2.18
N TYR A 112 -2.92 5.07 -3.48
CA TYR A 112 -2.09 4.31 -4.41
C TYR A 112 -0.98 5.20 -4.95
N ILE A 113 0.28 4.82 -4.69
CA ILE A 113 1.46 5.50 -5.22
C ILE A 113 2.04 4.75 -6.42
N HIS A 114 2.37 5.46 -7.49
CA HIS A 114 3.00 4.82 -8.64
C HIS A 114 4.39 4.30 -8.27
N VAL A 115 4.71 3.07 -8.71
CA VAL A 115 5.97 2.40 -8.34
C VAL A 115 7.22 3.20 -8.72
N VAL A 116 7.17 3.99 -9.79
CA VAL A 116 8.29 4.87 -10.19
C VAL A 116 8.44 6.03 -9.21
N ASP A 117 7.34 6.63 -8.75
CA ASP A 117 7.39 7.72 -7.76
C ASP A 117 7.89 7.19 -6.41
N LEU A 118 7.48 5.99 -6.04
CA LEU A 118 8.03 5.30 -4.88
C LEU A 118 9.55 5.09 -4.99
N ALA A 119 10.03 4.64 -6.15
CA ALA A 119 11.47 4.48 -6.41
C ALA A 119 12.22 5.83 -6.34
N ILE A 120 11.65 6.91 -6.88
CA ILE A 120 12.19 8.26 -6.77
C ILE A 120 12.26 8.69 -5.30
N GLY A 121 11.24 8.38 -4.51
CA GLY A 121 11.23 8.61 -3.07
C GLY A 121 12.42 7.95 -2.36
N HIS A 122 12.72 6.70 -2.69
CA HIS A 122 13.89 5.99 -2.15
C HIS A 122 15.21 6.64 -2.54
N VAL A 123 15.37 7.06 -3.81
CA VAL A 123 16.57 7.77 -4.27
C VAL A 123 16.74 9.11 -3.55
N LYS A 124 15.65 9.85 -3.32
CA LYS A 124 15.68 11.09 -2.53
C LYS A 124 16.04 10.84 -1.07
N ALA A 125 15.56 9.74 -0.49
CA ALA A 125 15.91 9.35 0.87
C ALA A 125 17.43 9.07 1.01
N LEU A 126 18.05 8.41 0.02
CA LEU A 126 19.51 8.20 0.01
C LEU A 126 20.28 9.53 -0.01
N LYS A 127 19.81 10.52 -0.76
CA LYS A 127 20.42 11.86 -0.74
C LYS A 127 20.27 12.51 0.64
N LYS A 128 19.11 12.33 1.29
CA LYS A 128 18.87 12.86 2.62
C LYS A 128 19.80 12.26 3.69
N ILE A 129 20.15 10.98 3.56
CA ILE A 129 21.16 10.33 4.44
C ILE A 129 22.50 11.06 4.39
N GLN A 130 22.93 11.54 3.21
CA GLN A 130 24.20 12.25 3.04
C GLN A 130 24.24 13.60 3.76
N GLU A 131 23.09 14.12 4.20
CA GLU A 131 23.00 15.37 4.96
C GLU A 131 23.14 15.15 6.48
N ASN A 132 23.47 13.94 6.94
CA ASN A 132 23.52 13.57 8.36
C ASN A 132 22.23 13.92 9.10
N ALA A 133 21.09 13.54 8.51
CA ALA A 133 19.78 13.96 8.97
C ALA A 133 19.30 13.23 10.23
N GLY A 134 20.08 12.30 10.78
CA GLY A 134 19.71 11.48 11.93
C GLY A 134 18.50 10.58 11.63
N LEU A 135 17.48 10.62 12.49
CA LEU A 135 16.23 9.88 12.28
C LEU A 135 15.20 10.75 11.55
N CYS A 136 14.81 10.31 10.37
CA CYS A 136 13.72 10.92 9.61
C CYS A 136 12.63 9.91 9.28
N ILE A 137 11.39 10.35 9.30
CA ILE A 137 10.21 9.53 8.96
C ILE A 137 9.43 10.26 7.88
N TYR A 138 9.11 9.58 6.79
CA TYR A 138 8.34 10.13 5.68
C TYR A 138 7.23 9.18 5.23
N ASN A 139 6.03 9.72 5.07
CA ASN A 139 4.96 9.03 4.36
C ASN A 139 5.16 9.22 2.84
N LEU A 140 5.06 8.14 2.08
CA LEU A 140 5.11 8.17 0.62
C LEU A 140 3.75 7.73 0.08
N GLY A 141 2.97 8.68 -0.36
CA GLY A 141 1.64 8.53 -0.94
C GLY A 141 1.29 9.72 -1.81
N THR A 142 0.10 9.73 -2.37
CA THR A 142 -0.42 10.83 -3.19
C THR A 142 -1.24 11.83 -2.38
N GLY A 143 -1.66 11.43 -1.18
CA GLY A 143 -2.60 12.18 -0.34
C GLY A 143 -4.06 12.05 -0.79
N HIS A 144 -4.33 11.21 -1.80
CA HIS A 144 -5.67 10.97 -2.33
C HIS A 144 -6.04 9.49 -2.21
N GLY A 145 -7.25 9.22 -1.73
CA GLY A 145 -7.80 7.88 -1.68
C GLY A 145 -8.59 7.55 -2.95
N TYR A 146 -8.44 6.31 -3.40
CA TYR A 146 -9.23 5.75 -4.51
C TYR A 146 -9.89 4.45 -4.04
N SER A 147 -11.14 4.26 -4.41
CA SER A 147 -11.85 3.02 -4.12
C SER A 147 -11.39 1.89 -5.05
N VAL A 148 -11.73 0.64 -4.68
CA VAL A 148 -11.48 -0.50 -5.58
C VAL A 148 -12.18 -0.31 -6.91
N LEU A 149 -13.42 0.16 -6.91
CA LEU A 149 -14.17 0.39 -8.16
C LEU A 149 -13.66 1.58 -8.95
N ASP A 150 -13.08 2.61 -8.31
CA ASP A 150 -12.39 3.69 -9.03
C ASP A 150 -11.20 3.16 -9.82
N ILE A 151 -10.40 2.28 -9.21
CA ILE A 151 -9.27 1.65 -9.90
C ILE A 151 -9.75 0.82 -11.08
N VAL A 152 -10.79 0.00 -10.91
CA VAL A 152 -11.38 -0.79 -11.99
C VAL A 152 -11.87 0.10 -13.13
N LYS A 153 -12.69 1.12 -12.83
CA LYS A 153 -13.23 2.04 -13.84
C LYS A 153 -12.14 2.78 -14.61
N ASN A 154 -11.11 3.26 -13.91
CA ASN A 154 -10.00 3.95 -14.55
C ASN A 154 -9.15 3.00 -15.41
N PHE A 155 -8.95 1.76 -14.97
CA PHE A 155 -8.29 0.74 -15.77
C PHE A 155 -9.08 0.43 -17.05
N GLU A 156 -10.39 0.19 -16.95
CA GLU A 156 -11.28 -0.01 -18.10
C GLU A 156 -11.23 1.17 -19.09
N LYS A 157 -11.27 2.39 -18.57
CA LYS A 157 -11.19 3.62 -19.37
C LYS A 157 -9.87 3.72 -20.11
N ALA A 158 -8.76 3.38 -19.45
CA ALA A 158 -7.43 3.50 -20.03
C ALA A 158 -7.12 2.39 -21.07
N THR A 159 -7.66 1.20 -20.88
CA THR A 159 -7.34 0.02 -21.72
C THR A 159 -8.42 -0.34 -22.70
N GLY A 160 -9.65 0.09 -22.50
CA GLY A 160 -10.83 -0.33 -23.24
C GLY A 160 -11.28 -1.77 -22.90
N VAL A 161 -10.63 -2.45 -21.96
CA VAL A 161 -10.95 -3.83 -21.57
C VAL A 161 -11.88 -3.81 -20.36
N LYS A 162 -13.01 -4.52 -20.46
CA LYS A 162 -13.96 -4.70 -19.37
C LYS A 162 -13.42 -5.69 -18.33
N ILE A 163 -13.58 -5.34 -17.06
CA ILE A 163 -13.18 -6.16 -15.92
C ILE A 163 -14.41 -6.67 -15.21
N PRO A 164 -14.84 -7.92 -15.46
CA PRO A 164 -15.91 -8.53 -14.69
C PRO A 164 -15.51 -8.65 -13.22
N TYR A 165 -16.41 -8.32 -12.33
CA TYR A 165 -16.19 -8.45 -10.90
C TYR A 165 -17.44 -8.94 -10.17
N VAL A 166 -17.22 -9.55 -9.01
CA VAL A 166 -18.27 -9.95 -8.08
C VAL A 166 -17.98 -9.36 -6.70
N CYS A 167 -18.98 -8.81 -6.06
CA CYS A 167 -18.86 -8.37 -4.68
C CYS A 167 -19.05 -9.58 -3.76
N LEU A 168 -18.05 -9.83 -2.94
CA LEU A 168 -18.06 -10.88 -1.94
C LEU A 168 -18.34 -10.25 -0.58
N LEU A 169 -19.28 -10.82 0.18
CA LEU A 169 -19.48 -10.39 1.56
C LEU A 169 -18.19 -10.60 2.35
N TYR A 170 -17.80 -9.61 3.12
CA TYR A 170 -16.63 -9.69 4.00
C TYR A 170 -16.96 -10.59 5.20
N THR A 171 -17.02 -11.90 4.97
CA THR A 171 -17.31 -12.91 6.01
C THR A 171 -16.05 -13.60 6.53
N SER A 172 -14.90 -13.28 5.96
CA SER A 172 -13.60 -13.84 6.37
C SER A 172 -12.55 -12.76 6.42
N PRO A 173 -11.63 -12.79 7.39
CA PRO A 173 -10.47 -11.93 7.38
C PRO A 173 -9.71 -12.09 6.05
N SER A 174 -9.21 -10.98 5.52
CA SER A 174 -8.39 -10.98 4.30
C SER A 174 -7.26 -12.01 4.44
N PRO A 175 -6.81 -12.68 3.36
CA PRO A 175 -5.62 -13.52 3.42
C PRO A 175 -4.40 -12.83 4.02
N ARG A 176 -4.31 -11.49 3.94
CA ARG A 176 -3.30 -10.70 4.66
C ARG A 176 -3.53 -10.63 6.16
N ASP A 177 -4.76 -10.82 6.62
CA ASP A 177 -5.12 -10.82 8.03
C ASP A 177 -4.98 -12.23 8.63
N ILE A 178 -4.95 -13.27 7.78
CA ILE A 178 -4.81 -14.68 8.15
C ILE A 178 -3.37 -15.19 7.95
N SER A 179 -2.59 -14.56 7.06
CA SER A 179 -1.20 -14.93 6.84
C SER A 179 -0.34 -14.49 8.05
N GLY A 180 -0.50 -15.21 9.16
CA GLY A 180 0.47 -15.35 10.20
C GLY A 180 1.48 -16.38 9.76
#